data_74c23d9b8243282b8a36062de4731b9b
#
_entry.id   74c23d9b8243282b8a36062de4731b9b
#
_cell.length_a   1.000
_cell.length_b   1.000
_cell.length_c   1.000
_cell.angle_alpha   90.00
_cell.angle_beta   90.00
_cell.angle_gamma   90.00
#
_symmetry.space_group_name_H-M   'P 1'
#
loop_
_entity.id
_entity.type
_entity.pdbx_description
1 polymer ?
#
loop_
_entity_poly.entity_id
_entity_poly.type
_entity_poly.pdbx_seq_one_letter_code
_entity_poly.pdbx_strand_id
1 'polypeptide(L)'
;INICLITKKELKDSNSYLAQGGISVCRGKEDREDYIEDTLIAGHYKNDRKAVEILVDESEEAVKTLIEMGVKFTGDKKGLFYTREGGHRKFRILYCEDRTGKYIMESLIKKVLEKKNIKIIENCEFLDIIEENNNCLGIVAKNKEIFSIKSKFTVLATGGIGGIYKNTTNFSHIRGDGIAAAIRHNIELKDISYVQIHPTTFYAKDNERKFLISESVRGEGAVLLNQKFQRFTDELKPRDEVTRAILEEMKKDKSEYEWLDFSTIKLDIEKRFPNIYKQLIKKDINVL
;
A
#
# COMPACT_ATOMS: atom_id res chain seq x y z
N ILE A 1 7.45 -27.40 10.06
CA ILE A 1 7.75 -27.01 8.67
C ILE A 1 8.95 -26.07 8.71
N ASN A 2 9.94 -26.29 7.85
CA ASN A 2 11.06 -25.36 7.63
C ASN A 2 10.71 -24.43 6.47
N ILE A 3 11.01 -23.13 6.62
CA ILE A 3 10.73 -22.10 5.64
C ILE A 3 12.02 -21.42 5.22
N CYS A 4 12.19 -21.17 3.93
CA CYS A 4 13.21 -20.27 3.40
C CYS A 4 12.52 -19.02 2.84
N LEU A 5 12.76 -17.89 3.46
CA LEU A 5 12.28 -16.57 3.02
C LEU A 5 13.43 -15.89 2.27
N ILE A 6 13.22 -15.55 1.01
CA ILE A 6 14.17 -14.74 0.25
C ILE A 6 13.60 -13.35 -0.01
N THR A 7 14.44 -12.34 -0.01
CA THR A 7 14.04 -10.97 -0.38
C THR A 7 15.12 -10.30 -1.21
N LYS A 8 14.70 -9.63 -2.28
CA LYS A 8 15.58 -9.01 -3.28
C LYS A 8 16.47 -7.91 -2.69
N LYS A 9 15.99 -7.26 -1.62
CA LYS A 9 16.71 -6.25 -0.83
C LYS A 9 16.62 -6.62 0.65
N GLU A 10 16.76 -5.66 1.55
CA GLU A 10 16.52 -5.88 2.98
C GLU A 10 15.03 -6.11 3.28
N LEU A 11 14.72 -6.76 4.39
CA LEU A 11 13.33 -7.04 4.81
C LEU A 11 12.44 -5.78 4.89
N LYS A 12 13.07 -4.63 5.17
CA LYS A 12 12.37 -3.33 5.26
C LYS A 12 12.15 -2.67 3.90
N ASP A 13 12.83 -3.11 2.86
CA ASP A 13 12.73 -2.52 1.52
C ASP A 13 11.54 -3.07 0.76
N SER A 14 10.34 -2.91 1.32
CA SER A 14 9.08 -3.35 0.73
C SER A 14 8.07 -2.21 0.67
N ASN A 15 7.18 -2.25 -0.33
CA ASN A 15 6.09 -1.28 -0.43
C ASN A 15 5.14 -1.34 0.79
N SER A 16 5.00 -2.52 1.39
CA SER A 16 4.23 -2.69 2.63
C SER A 16 4.82 -1.86 3.79
N TYR A 17 6.15 -1.76 3.87
CA TYR A 17 6.80 -0.92 4.88
C TYR A 17 6.57 0.58 4.66
N LEU A 18 6.35 1.00 3.40
CA LEU A 18 6.11 2.39 3.01
C LEU A 18 4.65 2.83 3.18
N ALA A 19 3.72 1.90 3.38
CA ALA A 19 2.29 2.20 3.43
C ALA A 19 1.98 3.18 4.58
N GLN A 20 1.37 4.31 4.22
CA GLN A 20 1.09 5.42 5.14
C GLN A 20 -0.30 5.37 5.73
N GLY A 21 -1.30 4.94 4.93
CA GLY A 21 -2.71 4.87 5.32
C GLY A 21 -2.96 3.90 6.47
N GLY A 22 -4.14 3.34 6.53
CA GLY A 22 -4.51 2.39 7.57
C GLY A 22 -4.95 1.04 7.02
N ILE A 23 -5.54 0.26 7.90
CA ILE A 23 -6.19 -1.00 7.58
C ILE A 23 -7.67 -0.92 7.93
N SER A 24 -8.53 -1.22 6.97
CA SER A 24 -9.97 -1.21 7.17
C SER A 24 -10.41 -2.46 7.95
N VAL A 25 -11.35 -2.27 8.87
CA VAL A 25 -11.92 -3.35 9.68
C VAL A 25 -13.42 -3.19 9.79
N CYS A 26 -14.17 -4.26 9.67
CA CYS A 26 -15.61 -4.28 9.86
C CYS A 26 -15.95 -3.98 11.33
N ARG A 27 -16.79 -3.00 11.58
CA ARG A 27 -17.16 -2.54 12.93
C ARG A 27 -18.51 -3.10 13.37
N GLY A 28 -18.66 -4.41 13.24
CA GLY A 28 -19.88 -5.12 13.62
C GLY A 28 -20.90 -5.24 12.50
N LYS A 29 -22.03 -5.90 12.80
CA LYS A 29 -23.03 -6.28 11.81
C LYS A 29 -23.64 -5.11 11.02
N GLU A 30 -23.76 -3.94 11.64
CA GLU A 30 -24.34 -2.74 11.01
C GLU A 30 -23.38 -2.08 10.01
N ASP A 31 -22.09 -2.39 10.08
CA ASP A 31 -21.08 -1.85 9.16
C ASP A 31 -20.80 -2.78 7.97
N ARG A 32 -21.15 -4.07 8.10
CA ARG A 32 -20.81 -5.11 7.12
C ARG A 32 -21.26 -4.78 5.70
N GLU A 33 -22.54 -4.52 5.52
CA GLU A 33 -23.09 -4.23 4.17
C GLU A 33 -22.55 -2.91 3.61
N ASP A 34 -22.38 -1.90 4.44
CA ASP A 34 -21.78 -0.63 4.01
C ASP A 34 -20.31 -0.80 3.61
N TYR A 35 -19.55 -1.68 4.30
CA TYR A 35 -18.16 -1.93 3.93
C TYR A 35 -18.05 -2.74 2.63
N ILE A 36 -18.92 -3.74 2.43
CA ILE A 36 -19.01 -4.48 1.17
C ILE A 36 -19.34 -3.51 0.02
N GLU A 37 -20.37 -2.69 0.19
CA GLU A 37 -20.82 -1.76 -0.84
C GLU A 37 -19.76 -0.70 -1.17
N ASP A 38 -19.11 -0.09 -0.17
CA ASP A 38 -17.99 0.85 -0.38
C ASP A 38 -16.87 0.20 -1.20
N THR A 39 -16.56 -1.07 -0.93
CA THR A 39 -15.52 -1.81 -1.65
C THR A 39 -15.93 -2.10 -3.09
N LEU A 40 -17.19 -2.48 -3.33
CA LEU A 40 -17.71 -2.72 -4.66
C LEU A 40 -17.76 -1.45 -5.50
N ILE A 41 -18.20 -0.33 -4.92
CA ILE A 41 -18.21 0.99 -5.57
C ILE A 41 -16.79 1.39 -5.97
N ALA A 42 -15.83 1.29 -5.05
CA ALA A 42 -14.43 1.63 -5.32
C ALA A 42 -13.80 0.79 -6.45
N GLY A 43 -14.27 -0.43 -6.64
CA GLY A 43 -13.88 -1.32 -7.73
C GLY A 43 -14.79 -1.24 -8.96
N HIS A 44 -15.70 -0.26 -9.04
CA HIS A 44 -16.68 -0.12 -10.12
C HIS A 44 -17.47 -1.41 -10.39
N TYR A 45 -17.79 -2.16 -9.31
CA TYR A 45 -18.49 -3.46 -9.35
C TYR A 45 -17.81 -4.54 -10.23
N LYS A 46 -16.52 -4.39 -10.51
CA LYS A 46 -15.71 -5.41 -11.18
C LYS A 46 -15.09 -6.43 -10.21
N ASN A 47 -15.24 -6.20 -8.94
CA ASN A 47 -14.77 -7.08 -7.88
C ASN A 47 -15.51 -8.44 -7.93
N ASP A 48 -14.82 -9.48 -7.52
CA ASP A 48 -15.48 -10.70 -7.09
C ASP A 48 -16.17 -10.44 -5.74
N ARG A 49 -17.50 -10.38 -5.74
CA ARG A 49 -18.31 -10.08 -4.54
C ARG A 49 -18.01 -11.04 -3.40
N LYS A 50 -17.85 -12.34 -3.71
CA LYS A 50 -17.54 -13.35 -2.69
C LYS A 50 -16.18 -13.10 -2.01
N ALA A 51 -15.18 -12.69 -2.79
CA ALA A 51 -13.89 -12.32 -2.24
C ALA A 51 -14.00 -11.06 -1.35
N VAL A 52 -14.83 -10.08 -1.73
CA VAL A 52 -15.10 -8.90 -0.90
C VAL A 52 -15.79 -9.28 0.41
N GLU A 53 -16.78 -10.18 0.38
CA GLU A 53 -17.47 -10.67 1.58
C GLU A 53 -16.49 -11.36 2.54
N ILE A 54 -15.61 -12.22 2.05
CA ILE A 54 -14.54 -12.87 2.86
C ILE A 54 -13.62 -11.82 3.49
N LEU A 55 -13.16 -10.83 2.69
CA LEU A 55 -12.30 -9.76 3.18
C LEU A 55 -12.95 -8.99 4.33
N VAL A 56 -14.23 -8.66 4.21
CA VAL A 56 -14.97 -7.92 5.23
C VAL A 56 -15.20 -8.77 6.46
N ASP A 57 -15.65 -10.01 6.29
CA ASP A 57 -16.02 -10.92 7.38
C ASP A 57 -14.78 -11.34 8.22
N GLU A 58 -13.61 -11.49 7.58
CA GLU A 58 -12.38 -11.89 8.26
C GLU A 58 -11.54 -10.70 8.76
N SER A 59 -11.92 -9.45 8.46
CA SER A 59 -11.13 -8.26 8.77
C SER A 59 -10.88 -8.05 10.26
N GLU A 60 -11.85 -8.37 11.12
CA GLU A 60 -11.73 -8.22 12.58
C GLU A 60 -10.71 -9.21 13.15
N GLU A 61 -10.75 -10.48 12.73
CA GLU A 61 -9.80 -11.50 13.19
C GLU A 61 -8.38 -11.23 12.65
N ALA A 62 -8.27 -10.72 11.42
CA ALA A 62 -6.98 -10.31 10.86
C ALA A 62 -6.34 -9.18 11.68
N VAL A 63 -7.11 -8.15 12.05
CA VAL A 63 -6.62 -7.06 12.91
C VAL A 63 -6.26 -7.56 14.31
N LYS A 64 -7.06 -8.42 14.91
CA LYS A 64 -6.76 -9.04 16.20
C LYS A 64 -5.44 -9.82 16.15
N THR A 65 -5.23 -10.61 15.12
CA THR A 65 -3.96 -11.32 14.89
C THR A 65 -2.77 -10.35 14.82
N LEU A 66 -2.89 -9.21 14.13
CA LEU A 66 -1.84 -8.20 14.08
C LEU A 66 -1.54 -7.61 15.46
N ILE A 67 -2.57 -7.34 16.26
CA ILE A 67 -2.42 -6.84 17.65
C ILE A 67 -1.70 -7.88 18.51
N GLU A 68 -2.06 -9.16 18.42
CA GLU A 68 -1.40 -10.28 19.12
C GLU A 68 0.06 -10.45 18.69
N MET A 69 0.38 -10.13 17.45
CA MET A 69 1.75 -10.09 16.93
C MET A 69 2.53 -8.85 17.39
N GLY A 70 1.89 -7.92 18.10
CA GLY A 70 2.53 -6.76 18.72
C GLY A 70 2.35 -5.44 17.98
N VAL A 71 1.48 -5.37 16.97
CA VAL A 71 1.14 -4.10 16.32
C VAL A 71 0.36 -3.22 17.28
N LYS A 72 0.81 -1.98 17.46
CA LYS A 72 0.16 -0.99 18.31
C LYS A 72 -0.51 0.07 17.44
N PHE A 73 -1.79 -0.10 17.18
CA PHE A 73 -2.59 0.92 16.52
C PHE A 73 -2.79 2.14 17.42
N THR A 74 -2.98 3.31 16.81
CA THR A 74 -3.22 4.56 17.53
C THR A 74 -4.53 4.49 18.32
N GLY A 75 -4.48 4.90 19.57
CA GLY A 75 -5.62 4.87 20.50
C GLY A 75 -5.24 5.44 21.86
N ASP A 76 -6.18 5.40 22.78
CA ASP A 76 -6.00 5.81 24.17
C ASP A 76 -6.60 4.77 25.15
N LYS A 77 -6.73 5.14 26.42
CA LYS A 77 -7.32 4.28 27.46
C LYS A 77 -8.79 3.90 27.20
N LYS A 78 -9.48 4.62 26.30
CA LYS A 78 -10.89 4.39 25.94
C LYS A 78 -11.03 3.47 24.73
N GLY A 79 -9.97 3.25 23.96
CA GLY A 79 -9.97 2.34 22.82
C GLY A 79 -9.14 2.82 21.64
N LEU A 80 -9.28 2.09 20.52
CA LEU A 80 -8.60 2.39 19.26
C LEU A 80 -9.29 3.54 18.53
N PHE A 81 -8.50 4.35 17.85
CA PHE A 81 -8.99 5.44 17.00
C PHE A 81 -9.18 4.95 15.56
N TYR A 82 -10.24 5.44 14.95
CA TYR A 82 -10.58 5.12 13.57
C TYR A 82 -10.61 6.40 12.75
N THR A 83 -10.07 6.32 11.55
CA THR A 83 -10.17 7.37 10.54
C THR A 83 -11.01 6.92 9.35
N ARG A 84 -11.22 7.83 8.42
CA ARG A 84 -11.90 7.61 7.15
C ARG A 84 -11.00 8.08 6.00
N GLU A 85 -10.99 7.34 4.92
CA GLU A 85 -10.31 7.70 3.67
C GLU A 85 -11.33 7.74 2.52
N GLY A 86 -10.90 8.17 1.34
CA GLY A 86 -11.75 8.19 0.16
C GLY A 86 -12.36 6.80 -0.15
N GLY A 87 -13.57 6.78 -0.67
CA GLY A 87 -14.32 5.55 -0.92
C GLY A 87 -14.96 4.90 0.32
N HIS A 88 -14.74 5.43 1.53
CA HIS A 88 -15.37 4.92 2.74
C HIS A 88 -16.43 5.88 3.28
N ARG A 89 -17.65 5.39 3.52
CA ARG A 89 -18.74 6.16 4.14
C ARG A 89 -18.61 6.26 5.66
N LYS A 90 -17.94 5.28 6.30
CA LYS A 90 -17.82 5.19 7.76
C LYS A 90 -16.34 5.22 8.22
N PHE A 91 -16.15 5.60 9.50
CA PHE A 91 -14.85 5.56 10.18
C PHE A 91 -14.53 4.12 10.58
N ARG A 92 -13.78 3.39 9.77
CA ARG A 92 -13.43 1.98 9.99
C ARG A 92 -11.95 1.67 9.78
N ILE A 93 -11.11 2.68 9.58
CA ILE A 93 -9.69 2.52 9.26
C ILE A 93 -8.86 2.70 10.52
N LEU A 94 -8.21 1.63 10.96
CA LEU A 94 -7.18 1.65 12.00
C LEU A 94 -5.86 2.12 11.43
N TYR A 95 -5.09 2.87 12.19
CA TYR A 95 -3.83 3.44 11.74
C TYR A 95 -2.78 3.51 12.86
N CYS A 96 -1.51 3.63 12.47
CA CYS A 96 -0.40 3.92 13.36
C CYS A 96 0.24 5.23 12.87
N GLU A 97 -0.16 6.37 13.42
CA GLU A 97 0.23 7.69 12.92
C GLU A 97 -0.05 7.79 11.39
N ASP A 98 0.97 8.15 10.59
CA ASP A 98 0.94 8.13 9.13
C ASP A 98 1.94 7.13 8.53
N ARG A 99 2.23 6.01 9.26
CA ARG A 99 3.19 4.96 8.87
C ARG A 99 2.73 3.57 9.28
N THR A 100 1.45 3.28 9.09
CA THR A 100 0.83 2.03 9.53
C THR A 100 1.58 0.79 9.00
N GLY A 101 1.96 0.79 7.72
CA GLY A 101 2.73 -0.30 7.13
C GLY A 101 4.07 -0.55 7.82
N LYS A 102 4.79 0.51 8.22
CA LYS A 102 6.05 0.38 8.97
C LYS A 102 5.84 -0.37 10.29
N TYR A 103 4.85 0.04 11.09
CA TYR A 103 4.59 -0.58 12.40
C TYR A 103 4.15 -2.04 12.27
N ILE A 104 3.32 -2.35 11.26
CA ILE A 104 2.92 -3.72 10.95
C ILE A 104 4.15 -4.55 10.55
N MET A 105 4.94 -4.07 9.60
CA MET A 105 6.11 -4.81 9.09
C MET A 105 7.18 -5.01 10.17
N GLU A 106 7.47 -4.02 11.02
CA GLU A 106 8.42 -4.16 12.12
C GLU A 106 7.98 -5.23 13.12
N SER A 107 6.68 -5.29 13.44
CA SER A 107 6.13 -6.33 14.32
C SER A 107 6.23 -7.72 13.69
N LEU A 108 5.87 -7.86 12.40
CA LEU A 108 5.95 -9.13 11.68
C LEU A 108 7.41 -9.59 11.49
N ILE A 109 8.32 -8.68 11.11
CA ILE A 109 9.76 -8.98 10.98
C ILE A 109 10.32 -9.48 12.30
N LYS A 110 10.00 -8.83 13.41
CA LYS A 110 10.40 -9.29 14.75
C LYS A 110 9.93 -10.70 15.01
N LYS A 111 8.66 -11.01 14.73
CA LYS A 111 8.09 -12.35 14.92
C LYS A 111 8.77 -13.41 14.04
N VAL A 112 9.10 -13.07 12.80
CA VAL A 112 9.81 -13.96 11.88
C VAL A 112 11.24 -14.25 12.39
N LEU A 113 11.96 -13.23 12.88
CA LEU A 113 13.31 -13.37 13.42
C LEU A 113 13.36 -14.21 14.70
N GLU A 114 12.27 -14.30 15.47
CA GLU A 114 12.16 -15.17 16.65
C GLU A 114 11.99 -16.65 16.27
N LYS A 115 11.68 -17.00 15.02
CA LYS A 115 11.38 -18.38 14.58
C LYS A 115 12.63 -19.09 14.06
N LYS A 116 13.11 -20.10 14.80
CA LYS A 116 14.30 -20.91 14.44
C LYS A 116 14.14 -21.75 13.16
N ASN A 117 12.92 -22.03 12.74
CA ASN A 117 12.59 -22.79 11.54
C ASN A 117 12.43 -21.93 10.28
N ILE A 118 12.69 -20.64 10.36
CA ILE A 118 12.67 -19.72 9.21
C ILE A 118 14.10 -19.27 8.91
N LYS A 119 14.61 -19.65 7.73
CA LYS A 119 15.88 -19.14 7.19
C LYS A 119 15.59 -17.94 6.30
N ILE A 120 16.22 -16.81 6.59
CA ILE A 120 16.07 -15.58 5.80
C ILE A 120 17.33 -15.36 4.96
N ILE A 121 17.15 -15.01 3.69
CA ILE A 121 18.23 -14.66 2.77
C ILE A 121 17.87 -13.31 2.14
N GLU A 122 18.48 -12.25 2.64
CA GLU A 122 18.36 -10.90 2.11
C GLU A 122 19.30 -10.69 0.92
N ASN A 123 19.04 -9.64 0.11
CA ASN A 123 19.80 -9.33 -1.08
C ASN A 123 19.91 -10.53 -2.02
N CYS A 124 18.81 -11.26 -2.13
CA CYS A 124 18.67 -12.48 -2.92
C CYS A 124 17.53 -12.30 -3.91
N GLU A 125 17.88 -12.24 -5.19
CA GLU A 125 16.94 -12.05 -6.28
C GLU A 125 16.34 -13.39 -6.71
N PHE A 126 15.01 -13.47 -6.76
CA PHE A 126 14.28 -14.54 -7.43
C PHE A 126 14.46 -14.39 -8.94
N LEU A 127 14.94 -15.43 -9.61
CA LEU A 127 15.14 -15.43 -11.05
C LEU A 127 14.04 -16.21 -11.79
N ASP A 128 13.75 -17.44 -11.31
CA ASP A 128 12.78 -18.30 -11.98
C ASP A 128 12.26 -19.43 -11.08
N ILE A 129 11.25 -20.13 -11.56
CA ILE A 129 10.68 -21.34 -10.98
C ILE A 129 11.45 -22.56 -11.51
N ILE A 130 11.68 -23.56 -10.68
CA ILE A 130 12.12 -24.88 -11.11
C ILE A 130 10.87 -25.72 -11.33
N GLU A 131 10.64 -26.11 -12.57
CA GLU A 131 9.47 -26.88 -12.97
C GLU A 131 9.89 -28.20 -13.62
N GLU A 132 9.18 -29.25 -13.28
CA GLU A 132 9.28 -30.55 -13.95
C GLU A 132 7.90 -31.22 -13.96
N ASN A 133 7.44 -31.62 -15.15
CA ASN A 133 6.13 -32.27 -15.33
C ASN A 133 4.95 -31.50 -14.74
N ASN A 134 4.87 -30.20 -14.95
CA ASN A 134 3.90 -29.26 -14.39
C ASN A 134 3.90 -29.17 -12.84
N ASN A 135 4.99 -29.59 -12.20
CA ASN A 135 5.14 -29.46 -10.75
C ASN A 135 6.24 -28.46 -10.44
N CYS A 136 5.93 -27.52 -9.52
CA CYS A 136 6.94 -26.62 -8.98
C CYS A 136 7.80 -27.38 -7.96
N LEU A 137 9.10 -27.48 -8.24
CA LEU A 137 10.07 -28.13 -7.36
C LEU A 137 10.91 -27.16 -6.53
N GLY A 138 10.72 -25.86 -6.73
CA GLY A 138 11.46 -24.81 -6.06
C GLY A 138 11.74 -23.63 -6.95
N ILE A 139 12.81 -22.91 -6.68
CA ILE A 139 13.19 -21.68 -7.37
C ILE A 139 14.66 -21.63 -7.72
N VAL A 140 14.99 -20.85 -8.73
CA VAL A 140 16.34 -20.35 -9.03
C VAL A 140 16.47 -18.95 -8.44
N ALA A 141 17.51 -18.71 -7.70
CA ALA A 141 17.77 -17.45 -7.04
C ALA A 141 19.22 -17.01 -7.24
N LYS A 142 19.50 -15.72 -7.02
CA LYS A 142 20.83 -15.13 -7.15
C LYS A 142 21.11 -14.17 -6.01
N ASN A 143 22.26 -14.34 -5.37
CA ASN A 143 22.87 -13.27 -4.59
C ASN A 143 24.28 -12.97 -5.17
N LYS A 144 25.36 -13.52 -4.65
CA LYS A 144 26.69 -13.47 -5.30
C LYS A 144 26.77 -14.43 -6.46
N GLU A 145 26.16 -15.60 -6.34
CA GLU A 145 26.11 -16.67 -7.34
C GLU A 145 24.66 -17.08 -7.61
N ILE A 146 24.44 -17.77 -8.71
CA ILE A 146 23.14 -18.36 -9.05
C ILE A 146 23.09 -19.74 -8.39
N PHE A 147 22.00 -20.02 -7.69
CA PHE A 147 21.77 -21.29 -7.00
C PHE A 147 20.29 -21.66 -7.01
N SER A 148 19.99 -22.90 -6.70
CA SER A 148 18.63 -23.41 -6.59
C SER A 148 18.22 -23.65 -5.15
N ILE A 149 16.93 -23.41 -4.84
CA ILE A 149 16.29 -23.76 -3.57
C ILE A 149 15.17 -24.73 -3.91
N LYS A 150 15.31 -25.98 -3.52
CA LYS A 150 14.26 -27.00 -3.66
C LYS A 150 13.24 -26.86 -2.53
N SER A 151 11.96 -26.95 -2.86
CA SER A 151 10.87 -26.86 -1.90
C SER A 151 9.67 -27.70 -2.34
N LYS A 152 8.87 -28.16 -1.36
CA LYS A 152 7.60 -28.83 -1.63
C LYS A 152 6.50 -27.84 -2.04
N PHE A 153 6.59 -26.62 -1.54
CA PHE A 153 5.67 -25.52 -1.85
C PHE A 153 6.47 -24.24 -2.05
N THR A 154 6.08 -23.46 -3.04
CA THR A 154 6.66 -22.15 -3.33
C THR A 154 5.55 -21.11 -3.29
N VAL A 155 5.74 -20.06 -2.47
CA VAL A 155 4.82 -18.92 -2.39
C VAL A 155 5.49 -17.74 -3.08
N LEU A 156 4.91 -17.27 -4.19
CA LEU A 156 5.33 -16.06 -4.88
C LEU A 156 4.65 -14.84 -4.23
N ALA A 157 5.38 -14.12 -3.39
CA ALA A 157 4.94 -12.89 -2.74
C ALA A 157 5.80 -11.69 -3.18
N THR A 158 6.11 -11.63 -4.48
CA THR A 158 7.11 -10.74 -5.09
C THR A 158 6.64 -9.29 -5.30
N GLY A 159 5.40 -8.97 -4.90
CA GLY A 159 4.80 -7.67 -5.14
C GLY A 159 4.40 -7.45 -6.60
N GLY A 160 4.08 -6.22 -6.94
CA GLY A 160 3.59 -5.83 -8.26
C GLY A 160 4.67 -5.30 -9.20
N ILE A 161 4.27 -4.39 -10.08
CA ILE A 161 5.10 -3.83 -11.16
C ILE A 161 5.43 -2.34 -10.99
N GLY A 162 5.07 -1.72 -9.88
CA GLY A 162 5.15 -0.26 -9.73
C GLY A 162 6.52 0.36 -9.98
N GLY A 163 7.60 -0.41 -9.80
CA GLY A 163 8.98 0.04 -10.02
C GLY A 163 9.39 0.20 -11.49
N ILE A 164 8.54 -0.16 -12.48
CA ILE A 164 8.83 0.06 -13.91
C ILE A 164 8.45 1.46 -14.38
N TYR A 165 7.59 2.18 -13.62
CA TYR A 165 7.13 3.49 -14.00
C TYR A 165 8.13 4.58 -13.60
N LYS A 166 8.32 5.58 -14.47
CA LYS A 166 9.22 6.73 -14.22
C LYS A 166 8.78 7.52 -12.98
N ASN A 167 7.50 7.84 -12.88
CA ASN A 167 6.94 8.52 -11.71
C ASN A 167 6.23 7.49 -10.84
N THR A 168 6.89 7.08 -9.76
CA THR A 168 6.39 6.02 -8.90
C THR A 168 6.68 6.29 -7.43
N THR A 169 5.77 5.85 -6.56
CA THR A 169 5.95 5.80 -5.11
C THR A 169 6.54 4.47 -4.64
N ASN A 170 6.69 3.51 -5.55
CA ASN A 170 7.21 2.17 -5.26
C ASN A 170 8.74 2.16 -5.23
N PHE A 171 9.33 1.16 -4.59
CA PHE A 171 10.75 0.87 -4.76
C PHE A 171 11.04 0.45 -6.21
N SER A 172 12.14 0.95 -6.77
CA SER A 172 12.54 0.68 -8.16
C SER A 172 12.90 -0.78 -8.46
N HIS A 173 13.16 -1.59 -7.42
CA HIS A 173 13.47 -3.00 -7.56
C HIS A 173 12.21 -3.90 -7.66
N ILE A 174 11.01 -3.38 -7.41
CA ILE A 174 9.73 -4.12 -7.49
C ILE A 174 9.20 -3.99 -8.93
N ARG A 175 9.56 -4.94 -9.79
CA ARG A 175 9.38 -4.86 -11.26
C ARG A 175 8.51 -5.97 -11.85
N GLY A 176 7.84 -6.78 -11.04
CA GLY A 176 6.99 -7.86 -11.52
C GLY A 176 7.75 -9.16 -11.78
N ASP A 177 8.81 -9.44 -11.04
CA ASP A 177 9.64 -10.64 -11.24
C ASP A 177 8.82 -11.94 -11.19
N GLY A 178 7.87 -12.05 -10.24
CA GLY A 178 6.96 -13.20 -10.16
C GLY A 178 5.98 -13.28 -11.33
N ILE A 179 5.49 -12.14 -11.82
CA ILE A 179 4.62 -12.09 -13.02
C ILE A 179 5.41 -12.57 -14.24
N ALA A 180 6.65 -12.11 -14.41
CA ALA A 180 7.51 -12.53 -15.52
C ALA A 180 7.80 -14.04 -15.48
N ALA A 181 8.05 -14.61 -14.30
CA ALA A 181 8.22 -16.05 -14.14
C ALA A 181 6.93 -16.80 -14.50
N ALA A 182 5.77 -16.33 -14.03
CA ALA A 182 4.47 -16.94 -14.35
C ALA A 182 4.24 -17.00 -15.87
N ILE A 183 4.57 -15.91 -16.60
CA ILE A 183 4.48 -15.89 -18.07
C ILE A 183 5.40 -16.93 -18.70
N ARG A 184 6.64 -17.06 -18.25
CA ARG A 184 7.59 -18.04 -18.80
C ARG A 184 7.15 -19.49 -18.62
N HIS A 185 6.42 -19.76 -17.54
CA HIS A 185 5.91 -21.09 -17.21
C HIS A 185 4.44 -21.31 -17.59
N ASN A 186 3.87 -20.44 -18.47
CA ASN A 186 2.49 -20.52 -18.92
C ASN A 186 1.44 -20.60 -17.79
N ILE A 187 1.75 -20.00 -16.64
CA ILE A 187 0.80 -19.87 -15.53
C ILE A 187 -0.21 -18.78 -15.89
N GLU A 188 -1.49 -19.09 -15.72
CA GLU A 188 -2.57 -18.15 -16.02
C GLU A 188 -2.45 -16.88 -15.19
N LEU A 189 -2.60 -15.73 -15.84
CA LEU A 189 -2.61 -14.41 -15.21
C LEU A 189 -4.01 -13.79 -15.32
N LYS A 190 -4.44 -13.15 -14.24
CA LYS A 190 -5.73 -12.45 -14.18
C LYS A 190 -5.50 -10.98 -13.84
N ASP A 191 -6.24 -10.12 -14.53
CA ASP A 191 -6.35 -8.68 -14.24
C ASP A 191 -5.02 -7.91 -14.17
N ILE A 192 -3.98 -8.35 -14.89
CA ILE A 192 -2.63 -7.73 -14.88
C ILE A 192 -2.59 -6.30 -15.43
N SER A 193 -3.64 -5.87 -16.12
CA SER A 193 -3.80 -4.49 -16.59
C SER A 193 -4.24 -3.52 -15.49
N TYR A 194 -4.65 -4.02 -14.33
CA TYR A 194 -5.12 -3.19 -13.23
C TYR A 194 -3.94 -2.58 -12.48
N VAL A 195 -3.65 -1.33 -12.79
CA VAL A 195 -2.64 -0.52 -12.10
C VAL A 195 -3.34 0.65 -11.42
N GLN A 196 -3.27 0.71 -10.09
CA GLN A 196 -3.84 1.81 -9.35
C GLN A 196 -2.87 2.99 -9.32
N ILE A 197 -3.35 4.18 -9.71
CA ILE A 197 -2.62 5.44 -9.58
C ILE A 197 -3.06 6.10 -8.27
N HIS A 198 -2.10 6.45 -7.41
CA HIS A 198 -2.39 7.26 -6.23
C HIS A 198 -2.49 8.74 -6.64
N PRO A 199 -3.59 9.44 -6.34
CA PRO A 199 -3.81 10.80 -6.87
C PRO A 199 -2.87 11.86 -6.29
N THR A 200 -2.36 11.67 -5.06
CA THR A 200 -1.55 12.68 -4.38
C THR A 200 -0.14 12.21 -4.06
N THR A 201 0.83 12.77 -4.78
CA THR A 201 2.27 12.62 -4.51
C THR A 201 2.92 13.99 -4.53
N PHE A 202 3.99 14.18 -3.74
CA PHE A 202 4.75 15.41 -3.79
C PHE A 202 5.41 15.57 -5.16
N TYR A 203 5.16 16.69 -5.81
CA TYR A 203 5.77 17.04 -7.09
C TYR A 203 7.24 17.45 -6.89
N ALA A 204 8.14 16.79 -7.60
CA ALA A 204 9.56 17.13 -7.64
C ALA A 204 10.14 16.76 -9.02
N LYS A 205 11.01 17.64 -9.55
CA LYS A 205 11.72 17.43 -10.83
C LYS A 205 13.00 16.61 -10.63
N ASP A 206 12.90 15.50 -9.91
CA ASP A 206 13.97 14.55 -9.68
C ASP A 206 13.64 13.18 -10.27
N ASN A 207 14.63 12.31 -10.35
CA ASN A 207 14.47 10.92 -10.78
C ASN A 207 14.31 9.96 -9.60
N GLU A 208 14.06 10.49 -8.40
CA GLU A 208 13.88 9.69 -7.20
C GLU A 208 12.46 9.14 -7.10
N ARG A 209 12.29 8.18 -6.19
CA ARG A 209 10.98 7.68 -5.81
C ARG A 209 10.13 8.82 -5.25
N LYS A 210 8.95 9.01 -5.83
CA LYS A 210 8.06 10.12 -5.42
C LYS A 210 7.55 9.89 -4.00
N PHE A 211 7.52 10.95 -3.21
CA PHE A 211 6.99 10.90 -1.84
C PHE A 211 5.45 10.90 -1.89
N LEU A 212 4.85 9.85 -1.30
CA LEU A 212 3.41 9.72 -1.19
C LEU A 212 2.87 10.68 -0.12
N ILE A 213 1.82 11.43 -0.46
CA ILE A 213 0.98 12.14 0.50
C ILE A 213 -0.29 11.30 0.68
N SER A 214 -0.44 10.71 1.87
CA SER A 214 -1.50 9.75 2.18
C SER A 214 -2.90 10.29 1.85
N GLU A 215 -3.77 9.38 1.44
CA GLU A 215 -5.20 9.65 1.28
C GLU A 215 -5.86 10.13 2.56
N SER A 216 -5.36 9.68 3.72
CA SER A 216 -5.83 10.14 5.04
C SER A 216 -5.76 11.65 5.19
N VAL A 217 -4.82 12.34 4.53
CA VAL A 217 -4.73 13.81 4.54
C VAL A 217 -5.98 14.44 3.94
N ARG A 218 -6.49 13.89 2.83
CA ARG A 218 -7.76 14.31 2.22
C ARG A 218 -8.96 13.87 3.09
N GLY A 219 -8.86 12.70 3.69
CA GLY A 219 -9.85 12.19 4.66
C GLY A 219 -10.02 13.07 5.89
N GLU A 220 -8.96 13.73 6.34
CA GLU A 220 -8.98 14.68 7.47
C GLU A 220 -9.35 16.12 7.03
N GLY A 221 -9.59 16.34 5.74
CA GLY A 221 -10.20 17.57 5.22
C GLY A 221 -9.31 18.43 4.32
N ALA A 222 -8.11 18.00 3.93
CA ALA A 222 -7.33 18.71 2.91
C ALA A 222 -8.07 18.75 1.58
N VAL A 223 -7.97 19.87 0.88
CA VAL A 223 -8.67 20.10 -0.38
C VAL A 223 -7.71 20.31 -1.56
N LEU A 224 -8.15 19.90 -2.75
CA LEU A 224 -7.41 20.08 -4.00
C LEU A 224 -7.76 21.41 -4.65
N LEU A 225 -6.76 22.22 -4.90
CA LEU A 225 -6.90 23.53 -5.52
C LEU A 225 -6.13 23.60 -6.84
N ASN A 226 -6.71 24.26 -7.83
CA ASN A 226 -6.07 24.55 -9.11
C ASN A 226 -5.08 25.73 -9.01
N GLN A 227 -4.46 26.13 -10.11
CA GLN A 227 -3.49 27.25 -10.13
C GLN A 227 -4.11 28.61 -9.81
N LYS A 228 -5.44 28.71 -9.78
CA LYS A 228 -6.20 29.90 -9.33
C LYS A 228 -6.67 29.79 -7.88
N PHE A 229 -6.22 28.79 -7.15
CA PHE A 229 -6.63 28.49 -5.78
C PHE A 229 -8.13 28.19 -5.63
N GLN A 230 -8.74 27.60 -6.64
CA GLN A 230 -10.14 27.20 -6.63
C GLN A 230 -10.23 25.68 -6.49
N ARG A 231 -11.11 25.19 -5.59
CA ARG A 231 -11.41 23.77 -5.43
C ARG A 231 -12.10 23.26 -6.71
N PHE A 232 -11.65 22.14 -7.26
CA PHE A 232 -12.12 21.65 -8.56
C PHE A 232 -12.71 20.23 -8.51
N THR A 233 -12.62 19.53 -7.38
CA THR A 233 -13.14 18.16 -7.25
C THR A 233 -13.60 17.86 -5.82
N ASP A 234 -14.28 16.72 -5.63
CA ASP A 234 -14.49 16.10 -4.33
C ASP A 234 -13.35 15.10 -4.08
N GLU A 235 -12.56 15.37 -3.07
CA GLU A 235 -11.33 14.64 -2.72
C GLU A 235 -11.58 13.24 -2.14
N LEU A 236 -12.83 12.93 -1.75
CA LEU A 236 -13.20 11.64 -1.15
C LEU A 236 -13.78 10.65 -2.16
N LYS A 237 -13.87 11.02 -3.43
CA LYS A 237 -14.21 10.11 -4.51
C LYS A 237 -13.19 8.99 -4.67
N PRO A 238 -13.51 7.90 -5.40
CA PRO A 238 -12.56 6.86 -5.79
C PRO A 238 -11.29 7.43 -6.42
N ARG A 239 -10.16 6.77 -6.17
CA ARG A 239 -8.82 7.28 -6.55
C ARG A 239 -8.68 7.58 -8.04
N ASP A 240 -9.27 6.76 -8.90
CA ASP A 240 -9.23 6.96 -10.36
C ASP A 240 -10.02 8.20 -10.79
N GLU A 241 -11.16 8.49 -10.15
CA GLU A 241 -11.93 9.71 -10.42
C GLU A 241 -11.16 10.96 -9.97
N VAL A 242 -10.58 10.94 -8.76
CA VAL A 242 -9.75 12.06 -8.28
C VAL A 242 -8.51 12.25 -9.17
N THR A 243 -7.85 11.16 -9.58
CA THR A 243 -6.71 11.22 -10.49
C THR A 243 -7.10 11.84 -11.83
N ARG A 244 -8.25 11.44 -12.39
CA ARG A 244 -8.75 12.01 -13.65
C ARG A 244 -9.03 13.48 -13.51
N ALA A 245 -9.70 13.91 -12.45
CA ALA A 245 -9.99 15.32 -12.18
C ALA A 245 -8.71 16.16 -12.08
N ILE A 246 -7.68 15.67 -11.38
CA ILE A 246 -6.37 16.33 -11.30
C ILE A 246 -5.73 16.48 -12.69
N LEU A 247 -5.68 15.40 -13.47
CA LEU A 247 -5.08 15.43 -14.82
C LEU A 247 -5.82 16.35 -15.78
N GLU A 248 -7.15 16.42 -15.69
CA GLU A 248 -7.97 17.33 -16.49
C GLU A 248 -7.72 18.79 -16.08
N GLU A 249 -7.60 19.08 -14.78
CA GLU A 249 -7.34 20.43 -14.29
C GLU A 249 -5.93 20.89 -14.66
N MET A 250 -4.90 20.05 -14.45
CA MET A 250 -3.53 20.31 -14.90
C MET A 250 -3.45 20.63 -16.39
N LYS A 251 -4.26 19.94 -17.23
CA LYS A 251 -4.34 20.23 -18.67
C LYS A 251 -4.96 21.61 -18.97
N LYS A 252 -6.00 22.00 -18.23
CA LYS A 252 -6.64 23.31 -18.35
C LYS A 252 -5.70 24.45 -17.94
N ASP A 253 -5.02 24.26 -16.81
CA ASP A 253 -4.12 25.24 -16.23
C ASP A 253 -2.73 25.23 -16.91
N LYS A 254 -2.46 24.26 -17.79
CA LYS A 254 -1.15 24.02 -18.42
C LYS A 254 -0.05 23.88 -17.37
N SER A 255 -0.36 23.21 -16.29
CA SER A 255 0.48 23.00 -15.12
C SER A 255 1.02 21.57 -15.07
N GLU A 256 2.16 21.36 -14.42
CA GLU A 256 2.72 20.03 -14.12
C GLU A 256 2.28 19.50 -12.74
N TYR A 257 1.53 20.29 -11.96
CA TYR A 257 1.02 19.93 -10.62
C TYR A 257 -0.20 20.78 -10.27
N GLU A 258 -0.94 20.34 -9.26
CA GLU A 258 -1.97 21.11 -8.56
C GLU A 258 -1.66 21.19 -7.08
N TRP A 259 -2.39 22.03 -6.35
CA TRP A 259 -2.14 22.26 -4.92
C TRP A 259 -2.98 21.34 -4.06
N LEU A 260 -2.40 20.87 -2.94
CA LEU A 260 -3.12 20.23 -1.86
C LEU A 260 -3.03 21.13 -0.63
N ASP A 261 -4.14 21.75 -0.28
CA ASP A 261 -4.25 22.71 0.81
C ASP A 261 -4.55 21.99 2.14
N PHE A 262 -3.67 22.14 3.11
CA PHE A 262 -3.78 21.57 4.45
C PHE A 262 -4.48 22.52 5.44
N SER A 263 -4.67 23.81 5.11
CA SER A 263 -5.20 24.82 6.02
C SER A 263 -6.63 24.52 6.49
N THR A 264 -7.34 23.70 5.77
CA THR A 264 -8.71 23.26 6.09
C THR A 264 -8.77 22.11 7.11
N ILE A 265 -7.63 21.49 7.42
CA ILE A 265 -7.52 20.42 8.44
C ILE A 265 -7.61 21.04 9.83
N LYS A 266 -8.55 20.54 10.65
CA LYS A 266 -8.77 21.04 12.02
C LYS A 266 -7.88 20.40 13.08
N LEU A 267 -7.15 19.34 12.72
CA LEU A 267 -6.27 18.59 13.59
C LEU A 267 -4.86 19.19 13.58
N ASP A 268 -4.11 18.92 14.65
CA ASP A 268 -2.67 19.19 14.70
C ASP A 268 -1.95 18.30 13.67
N ILE A 269 -1.50 18.90 12.58
CA ILE A 269 -0.90 18.21 11.43
C ILE A 269 0.37 17.48 11.83
N GLU A 270 1.22 18.08 12.66
CA GLU A 270 2.47 17.48 13.12
C GLU A 270 2.21 16.21 13.94
N LYS A 271 1.20 16.23 14.82
CA LYS A 271 0.83 15.06 15.62
C LYS A 271 0.12 13.99 14.80
N ARG A 272 -0.77 14.39 13.87
CA ARG A 272 -1.56 13.44 13.08
C ARG A 272 -0.75 12.79 11.97
N PHE A 273 0.15 13.55 11.32
CA PHE A 273 0.95 13.15 10.16
C PHE A 273 2.44 13.45 10.35
N PRO A 274 3.09 12.93 11.41
CA PRO A 274 4.46 13.32 11.77
C PRO A 274 5.49 13.04 10.67
N ASN A 275 5.32 11.97 9.90
CA ASN A 275 6.22 11.64 8.80
C ASN A 275 5.99 12.56 7.60
N ILE A 276 4.73 12.80 7.19
CA ILE A 276 4.40 13.70 6.09
C ILE A 276 4.87 15.11 6.43
N TYR A 277 4.54 15.61 7.61
CA TYR A 277 4.99 16.91 8.11
C TYR A 277 6.50 17.06 8.01
N LYS A 278 7.26 16.12 8.61
CA LYS A 278 8.73 16.12 8.56
C LYS A 278 9.30 16.10 7.13
N GLN A 279 8.68 15.38 6.21
CA GLN A 279 9.15 15.31 4.83
C GLN A 279 8.86 16.60 4.05
N LEU A 280 7.73 17.25 4.30
CA LEU A 280 7.38 18.52 3.68
C LEU A 280 8.26 19.66 4.20
N ILE A 281 8.48 19.76 5.51
CA ILE A 281 9.40 20.75 6.10
C ILE A 281 10.82 20.59 5.56
N LYS A 282 11.33 19.37 5.35
CA LYS A 282 12.65 19.13 4.73
C LYS A 282 12.74 19.62 3.28
N LYS A 283 11.62 19.88 2.64
CA LYS A 283 11.51 20.40 1.28
C LYS A 283 11.08 21.87 1.25
N ASP A 284 11.22 22.56 2.39
CA ASP A 284 10.87 23.98 2.60
C ASP A 284 9.40 24.28 2.29
N ILE A 285 8.51 23.30 2.48
CA ILE A 285 7.06 23.47 2.32
C ILE A 285 6.44 23.79 3.69
N ASN A 286 5.84 24.96 3.80
CA ASN A 286 5.02 25.30 4.94
C ASN A 286 3.64 24.62 4.83
N VAL A 287 3.24 23.90 5.87
CA VAL A 287 1.96 23.18 5.98
C VAL A 287 1.07 23.71 7.11
N LEU A 288 1.45 24.85 7.71
CA LEU A 288 0.75 25.54 8.80
C LEU A 288 0.17 26.86 8.30
#